data_6f8ae9296270f58224e1f896b923d12d
#
_entry.id   6f8ae9296270f58224e1f896b923d12d
#
_cell.length_a   1.000
_cell.length_b   1.000
_cell.length_c   1.000
_cell.angle_alpha   90.00
_cell.angle_beta   90.00
_cell.angle_gamma   90.00
#
_symmetry.space_group_name_H-M   'P 1'
#
loop_
_entity.id
_entity.type
_entity.pdbx_description
1 polymer ?
#
loop_
_entity_poly.entity_id
_entity_poly.type
_entity_poly.pdbx_seq_one_letter_code
_entity_poly.pdbx_strand_id
1 'polypeptide(L)'
;MKRFGLLILVFVMILSIIACGKEENTEVSNENNLTTPTAALTSSPTPTTAPTPTVEPTTAPTATPEPIPTEVPEPIIPEGMVKSRLTGLWIPEDTAIYRPYAVMINNIKVASPQSGLSAADILYEVLVEYGITRFMAVFEAQDVLASTTERIGSIRSARHYYVNLANELDAVYVHFGGTTFAYDQIKSSNTTDVDGIMGGLAGHAFTRDESIQAPHNVFLNFSVMLNEVLKSSLRSEWERDKLFRFYEEDTTPVNGQKADKVTIQFSESVRPYLIYNKESGEYTRYQFGVLHKDPNNDQPLTFKNIIVQYAKHAPKSNEYITIELDDAEGDGYYITNGIAIPIVWKRNETRNECHYYDLEGNELSINIGKTYIAIYPDDYRGGVVFE
;
A
#
# COMPACT_ATOMS: atom_id res chain seq x y z
N MET A 1 38.22 -17.32 -50.16
CA MET A 1 38.41 -18.79 -50.16
C MET A 1 38.58 -19.27 -48.71
N LYS A 2 37.92 -20.38 -48.37
CA LYS A 2 37.80 -21.17 -47.10
C LYS A 2 36.57 -20.73 -46.29
N ARG A 3 35.40 -21.35 -46.44
CA ARG A 3 34.80 -22.68 -46.11
C ARG A 3 34.48 -22.79 -44.63
N PHE A 4 33.19 -22.63 -44.28
CA PHE A 4 32.16 -23.57 -43.81
C PHE A 4 32.52 -24.41 -42.57
N GLY A 5 31.70 -24.33 -41.56
CA GLY A 5 31.53 -25.27 -40.48
C GLY A 5 30.18 -25.08 -39.79
N LEU A 6 29.13 -25.71 -40.38
CA LEU A 6 27.79 -25.86 -39.84
C LEU A 6 27.80 -27.03 -38.85
N LEU A 7 27.52 -26.83 -37.61
CA LEU A 7 27.31 -27.89 -36.60
C LEU A 7 25.81 -27.94 -36.26
N ILE A 8 25.14 -28.97 -36.82
CA ILE A 8 23.75 -29.34 -36.48
C ILE A 8 23.81 -30.23 -35.25
N LEU A 9 23.19 -29.80 -34.15
CA LEU A 9 22.96 -30.62 -32.96
C LEU A 9 21.51 -31.15 -33.00
N VAL A 10 21.40 -32.45 -33.28
CA VAL A 10 20.13 -33.20 -33.26
C VAL A 10 19.80 -33.55 -31.83
N PHE A 11 18.65 -33.09 -31.33
CA PHE A 11 18.12 -33.46 -30.02
C PHE A 11 17.12 -34.61 -30.18
N VAL A 12 17.47 -35.76 -29.64
CA VAL A 12 16.65 -36.98 -29.65
C VAL A 12 15.59 -36.89 -28.55
N MET A 13 14.32 -36.91 -28.93
CA MET A 13 13.17 -37.10 -28.05
C MET A 13 13.08 -38.57 -27.63
N ILE A 14 13.12 -38.84 -26.34
CA ILE A 14 12.74 -40.15 -25.80
C ILE A 14 11.33 -40.00 -25.20
N LEU A 15 10.38 -40.65 -25.88
CA LEU A 15 9.03 -40.92 -25.37
C LEU A 15 9.11 -42.10 -24.38
N SER A 16 8.62 -41.90 -23.15
CA SER A 16 8.32 -42.99 -22.25
C SER A 16 6.81 -43.04 -21.99
N ILE A 17 6.18 -44.04 -22.58
CA ILE A 17 4.78 -44.44 -22.34
C ILE A 17 4.83 -45.42 -21.16
N ILE A 18 4.08 -45.18 -20.09
CA ILE A 18 3.72 -46.19 -19.09
C ILE A 18 2.23 -46.13 -18.81
N ALA A 19 1.67 -47.33 -18.84
CA ALA A 19 0.30 -47.75 -18.96
C ALA A 19 -0.57 -47.54 -17.71
N CYS A 20 -1.87 -47.63 -18.01
CA CYS A 20 -3.02 -47.84 -17.13
C CYS A 20 -2.84 -48.89 -16.02
N GLY A 21 -3.33 -48.56 -14.82
CA GLY A 21 -3.78 -49.50 -13.83
C GLY A 21 -5.09 -49.02 -13.23
N LYS A 22 -6.15 -49.77 -13.54
CA LYS A 22 -7.50 -49.69 -12.97
C LYS A 22 -7.53 -50.55 -11.73
N GLU A 23 -8.01 -50.09 -10.61
CA GLU A 23 -8.53 -50.93 -9.56
C GLU A 23 -9.76 -50.34 -8.90
N GLU A 24 -10.61 -51.25 -8.50
CA GLU A 24 -12.04 -51.22 -8.30
C GLU A 24 -12.50 -50.67 -6.96
N ASN A 25 -13.78 -50.31 -6.98
CA ASN A 25 -14.68 -49.99 -5.88
C ASN A 25 -14.64 -51.06 -4.75
N THR A 26 -14.76 -50.57 -3.53
CA THR A 26 -15.50 -51.32 -2.49
C THR A 26 -16.30 -50.32 -1.65
N GLU A 27 -17.62 -50.36 -1.84
CA GLU A 27 -18.63 -49.82 -0.93
C GLU A 27 -18.62 -50.67 0.34
N VAL A 28 -18.62 -49.99 1.49
CA VAL A 28 -19.09 -50.58 2.74
C VAL A 28 -20.06 -49.63 3.37
N SER A 29 -21.32 -49.98 3.20
CA SER A 29 -22.46 -49.51 3.97
C SER A 29 -22.35 -49.98 5.40
N ASN A 30 -22.57 -49.11 6.36
CA ASN A 30 -23.03 -49.50 7.69
C ASN A 30 -24.04 -48.50 8.21
N GLU A 31 -25.30 -48.93 8.14
CA GLU A 31 -26.40 -48.44 8.96
C GLU A 31 -26.12 -48.79 10.43
N ASN A 32 -26.34 -47.87 11.34
CA ASN A 32 -26.78 -48.21 12.69
C ASN A 32 -27.48 -47.05 13.39
N ASN A 33 -28.80 -47.25 13.43
CA ASN A 33 -29.67 -47.11 14.59
C ASN A 33 -29.66 -45.84 15.44
N LEU A 34 -30.74 -45.14 15.18
CA LEU A 34 -31.48 -44.23 16.02
C LEU A 34 -31.98 -44.91 17.30
N THR A 35 -31.62 -44.40 18.47
CA THR A 35 -32.39 -44.61 19.71
C THR A 35 -32.61 -43.28 20.41
N THR A 36 -33.84 -42.87 20.39
CA THR A 36 -34.41 -41.75 21.16
C THR A 36 -34.72 -42.22 22.58
N PRO A 37 -34.29 -41.54 23.63
CA PRO A 37 -34.84 -41.77 24.96
C PRO A 37 -36.08 -40.88 25.17
N THR A 38 -37.18 -41.56 25.48
CA THR A 38 -38.44 -41.03 25.96
C THR A 38 -38.26 -40.34 27.31
N ALA A 39 -38.65 -39.07 27.42
CA ALA A 39 -38.69 -38.33 28.68
C ALA A 39 -39.95 -38.70 29.47
N ALA A 40 -39.75 -39.15 30.69
CA ALA A 40 -40.84 -39.42 31.67
C ALA A 40 -41.34 -38.07 32.25
N LEU A 41 -42.66 -37.94 32.27
CA LEU A 41 -43.35 -36.83 32.91
C LEU A 41 -43.35 -37.05 34.43
N THR A 42 -42.72 -36.14 35.17
CA THR A 42 -42.82 -36.07 36.64
C THR A 42 -43.77 -34.93 37.01
N SER A 43 -44.76 -35.27 37.79
CA SER A 43 -45.84 -34.38 38.30
C SER A 43 -45.30 -33.30 39.21
N SER A 44 -45.74 -32.05 38.95
CA SER A 44 -45.50 -30.85 39.75
C SER A 44 -46.31 -30.85 41.06
N PRO A 45 -45.73 -30.45 42.20
CA PRO A 45 -46.51 -30.22 43.42
C PRO A 45 -47.17 -28.83 43.42
N THR A 46 -48.39 -28.74 43.94
CA THR A 46 -49.19 -27.56 44.12
C THR A 46 -48.51 -26.53 45.03
N PRO A 47 -48.49 -25.25 44.70
CA PRO A 47 -47.90 -24.20 45.56
C PRO A 47 -48.80 -23.87 46.75
N THR A 48 -48.21 -23.92 47.94
CA THR A 48 -48.78 -23.40 49.17
C THR A 48 -48.63 -21.90 49.19
N THR A 49 -49.71 -21.17 49.47
CA THR A 49 -49.73 -19.69 49.57
C THR A 49 -48.98 -19.27 50.85
N ALA A 50 -47.93 -18.49 50.69
CA ALA A 50 -47.22 -17.76 51.76
C ALA A 50 -47.91 -16.40 52.02
N PRO A 51 -47.85 -15.85 53.27
CA PRO A 51 -48.48 -14.59 53.60
C PRO A 51 -47.80 -13.41 52.93
N THR A 52 -48.60 -12.42 52.50
CA THR A 52 -48.20 -11.16 51.90
C THR A 52 -47.41 -10.33 52.89
N PRO A 53 -46.16 -9.88 52.56
CA PRO A 53 -45.48 -8.92 53.40
C PRO A 53 -46.09 -7.50 53.19
N THR A 54 -46.37 -6.82 54.26
CA THR A 54 -46.76 -5.40 54.31
C THR A 54 -45.58 -4.56 53.80
N VAL A 55 -45.75 -3.80 52.74
CA VAL A 55 -44.71 -2.93 52.17
C VAL A 55 -44.73 -1.61 52.95
N GLU A 56 -43.61 -1.34 53.67
CA GLU A 56 -43.32 0.00 54.20
C GLU A 56 -43.02 0.95 53.01
N PRO A 57 -43.43 2.24 53.06
CA PRO A 57 -43.18 3.17 51.94
C PRO A 57 -41.67 3.49 51.87
N THR A 58 -41.06 2.95 50.82
CA THR A 58 -39.65 3.30 50.47
C THR A 58 -39.65 4.73 49.92
N THR A 59 -38.88 5.61 50.52
CA THR A 59 -38.59 6.97 50.01
C THR A 59 -37.99 6.86 48.59
N ALA A 60 -38.52 7.60 47.65
CA ALA A 60 -38.06 7.66 46.27
C ALA A 60 -36.56 8.03 46.23
N PRO A 61 -35.74 7.35 45.39
CA PRO A 61 -34.34 7.74 45.26
C PRO A 61 -34.25 9.16 44.66
N THR A 62 -33.50 10.02 45.34
CA THR A 62 -33.12 11.35 44.85
C THR A 62 -32.37 11.17 43.53
N ALA A 63 -32.86 11.80 42.46
CA ALA A 63 -32.20 11.74 41.14
C ALA A 63 -30.76 12.22 41.28
N THR A 64 -29.81 11.33 40.93
CA THR A 64 -28.40 11.69 40.79
C THR A 64 -28.32 12.69 39.61
N PRO A 65 -27.67 13.87 39.80
CA PRO A 65 -27.51 14.81 38.67
C PRO A 65 -26.80 14.12 37.51
N GLU A 66 -27.37 14.23 36.32
CA GLU A 66 -26.69 13.81 35.10
C GLU A 66 -25.35 14.50 34.97
N PRO A 67 -24.25 13.78 34.61
CA PRO A 67 -22.97 14.44 34.44
C PRO A 67 -23.11 15.47 33.30
N ILE A 68 -22.71 16.71 33.64
CA ILE A 68 -22.61 17.79 32.64
C ILE A 68 -21.62 17.31 31.57
N PRO A 69 -21.95 17.36 30.27
CA PRO A 69 -21.03 17.00 29.20
C PRO A 69 -19.76 17.86 29.38
N THR A 70 -18.64 17.22 29.62
CA THR A 70 -17.33 17.91 29.61
C THR A 70 -17.10 18.32 28.17
N GLU A 71 -17.05 19.63 27.89
CA GLU A 71 -16.67 20.13 26.56
C GLU A 71 -15.31 19.55 26.24
N VAL A 72 -15.26 18.76 25.13
CA VAL A 72 -14.00 18.28 24.57
C VAL A 72 -13.29 19.54 24.06
N PRO A 73 -12.06 19.86 24.52
CA PRO A 73 -11.35 21.04 24.03
C PRO A 73 -11.21 20.95 22.51
N GLU A 74 -11.57 22.02 21.81
CA GLU A 74 -11.34 22.08 20.37
C GLU A 74 -9.85 21.89 20.09
N PRO A 75 -9.50 21.09 19.04
CA PRO A 75 -8.10 20.87 18.70
C PRO A 75 -7.43 22.19 18.36
N ILE A 76 -6.29 22.46 18.99
CA ILE A 76 -5.49 23.67 18.72
C ILE A 76 -4.92 23.53 17.32
N ILE A 77 -5.43 24.33 16.38
CA ILE A 77 -4.91 24.42 15.02
C ILE A 77 -3.70 25.35 15.05
N PRO A 78 -2.47 24.86 14.69
CA PRO A 78 -1.32 25.74 14.61
C PRO A 78 -1.53 26.81 13.52
N GLU A 79 -1.17 28.06 13.83
CA GLU A 79 -1.33 29.19 12.90
C GLU A 79 -0.54 28.95 11.60
N GLY A 80 -1.15 29.17 10.43
CA GLY A 80 -0.53 28.98 9.11
C GLY A 80 -0.29 27.51 8.72
N MET A 81 -0.91 26.56 9.42
CA MET A 81 -0.78 25.13 9.14
C MET A 81 -2.13 24.51 8.77
N VAL A 82 -2.09 23.54 7.87
CA VAL A 82 -3.23 22.70 7.48
C VAL A 82 -2.87 21.23 7.57
N LYS A 83 -3.89 20.37 7.59
CA LYS A 83 -3.67 18.93 7.54
C LYS A 83 -3.27 18.49 6.12
N SER A 84 -2.16 17.77 6.02
CA SER A 84 -1.74 17.07 4.81
C SER A 84 -2.85 16.14 4.30
N ARG A 85 -3.08 16.15 3.00
CA ARG A 85 -4.05 15.25 2.35
C ARG A 85 -3.55 13.81 2.25
N LEU A 86 -2.22 13.60 2.31
CA LEU A 86 -1.58 12.29 2.19
C LEU A 86 -1.25 11.65 3.55
N THR A 87 -0.92 12.46 4.56
CA THR A 87 -0.46 11.94 5.86
C THR A 87 -1.31 12.37 7.05
N GLY A 88 -2.15 13.39 6.90
CA GLY A 88 -2.88 14.00 8.01
C GLY A 88 -2.01 14.82 8.97
N LEU A 89 -0.69 14.89 8.77
CA LEU A 89 0.24 15.71 9.54
C LEU A 89 0.00 17.20 9.28
N TRP A 90 0.42 18.05 10.22
CA TRP A 90 0.40 19.49 10.01
C TRP A 90 1.52 19.92 9.04
N ILE A 91 1.17 20.59 7.96
CA ILE A 91 2.07 21.15 6.96
C ILE A 91 1.75 22.63 6.74
N PRO A 92 2.71 23.46 6.26
CA PRO A 92 2.44 24.85 5.94
C PRO A 92 1.33 24.98 4.89
N GLU A 93 0.40 25.92 5.11
CA GLU A 93 -0.74 26.15 4.22
C GLU A 93 -0.31 26.56 2.80
N ASP A 94 0.76 27.34 2.68
CA ASP A 94 1.32 27.80 1.42
C ASP A 94 1.96 26.66 0.59
N THR A 95 2.38 25.56 1.22
CA THR A 95 2.88 24.37 0.51
C THR A 95 1.76 23.38 0.17
N ALA A 96 0.70 23.32 0.97
CA ALA A 96 -0.42 22.40 0.79
C ALA A 96 -1.27 22.64 -0.46
N ILE A 97 -1.15 23.81 -1.06
CA ILE A 97 -1.86 24.17 -2.31
C ILE A 97 -1.27 23.48 -3.54
N TYR A 98 -0.02 23.04 -3.48
CA TYR A 98 0.67 22.48 -4.64
C TYR A 98 0.40 20.98 -4.82
N ARG A 99 0.43 20.55 -6.08
CA ARG A 99 0.35 19.13 -6.47
C ARG A 99 1.52 18.34 -5.88
N PRO A 100 1.29 17.09 -5.46
CA PRO A 100 2.38 16.22 -5.04
C PRO A 100 3.23 15.76 -6.23
N TYR A 101 4.41 15.26 -5.96
CA TYR A 101 5.31 14.65 -6.94
C TYR A 101 5.37 13.15 -6.72
N ALA A 102 5.09 12.37 -7.77
CA ALA A 102 5.15 10.91 -7.76
C ALA A 102 6.38 10.45 -8.54
N VAL A 103 7.42 10.02 -7.84
CA VAL A 103 8.75 9.76 -8.39
C VAL A 103 9.02 8.28 -8.52
N MET A 104 9.35 7.81 -9.75
CA MET A 104 9.67 6.41 -10.03
C MET A 104 11.07 6.04 -9.57
N ILE A 105 11.18 5.09 -8.64
CA ILE A 105 12.45 4.70 -8.03
C ILE A 105 12.72 3.21 -8.20
N ASN A 106 13.97 2.89 -8.46
CA ASN A 106 14.49 1.55 -8.62
C ASN A 106 14.47 0.77 -7.30
N ASN A 107 14.05 -0.50 -7.34
CA ASN A 107 14.06 -1.34 -6.14
C ASN A 107 14.70 -2.71 -6.40
N ILE A 108 15.93 -2.69 -6.92
CA ILE A 108 16.75 -3.90 -7.02
C ILE A 108 17.96 -3.79 -6.09
N LYS A 109 18.57 -4.92 -5.75
CA LYS A 109 19.65 -4.98 -4.76
C LYS A 109 20.83 -4.05 -5.06
N VAL A 110 21.24 -3.94 -6.33
CA VAL A 110 22.38 -3.10 -6.74
C VAL A 110 22.07 -1.59 -6.69
N ALA A 111 20.80 -1.22 -6.57
CA ALA A 111 20.33 0.17 -6.43
C ALA A 111 19.99 0.54 -4.98
N SER A 112 20.13 -0.41 -4.06
CA SER A 112 19.86 -0.21 -2.63
C SER A 112 21.18 0.17 -1.91
N PRO A 113 21.10 1.10 -0.92
CA PRO A 113 19.95 1.84 -0.47
C PRO A 113 19.59 3.01 -1.40
N GLN A 114 18.29 3.31 -1.50
CA GLN A 114 17.78 4.40 -2.32
C GLN A 114 17.79 5.73 -1.57
N SER A 115 18.18 6.81 -2.26
CA SER A 115 18.21 8.16 -1.70
C SER A 115 16.85 8.83 -1.73
N GLY A 116 16.50 9.57 -0.69
CA GLY A 116 15.34 10.43 -0.60
C GLY A 116 14.05 9.76 -0.13
N LEU A 117 14.06 8.44 0.10
CA LEU A 117 12.83 7.70 0.46
C LEU A 117 12.32 8.01 1.87
N SER A 118 13.21 8.42 2.79
CA SER A 118 12.79 8.77 4.17
C SER A 118 11.90 10.01 4.23
N ALA A 119 11.92 10.85 3.19
CA ALA A 119 11.08 12.05 3.08
C ALA A 119 9.72 11.77 2.41
N ALA A 120 9.51 10.61 1.81
CA ALA A 120 8.26 10.30 1.13
C ALA A 120 7.08 10.18 2.11
N ASP A 121 5.93 10.76 1.72
CA ASP A 121 4.67 10.67 2.46
C ASP A 121 3.96 9.34 2.22
N ILE A 122 3.97 8.89 0.96
CA ILE A 122 3.47 7.57 0.55
C ILE A 122 4.55 6.85 -0.25
N LEU A 123 4.74 5.58 0.03
CA LEU A 123 5.63 4.72 -0.75
C LEU A 123 4.83 3.55 -1.34
N TYR A 124 4.54 3.60 -2.64
CA TYR A 124 4.01 2.44 -3.36
C TYR A 124 5.12 1.49 -3.73
N GLU A 125 4.90 0.18 -3.53
CA GLU A 125 5.74 -0.88 -4.05
C GLU A 125 4.90 -1.85 -4.86
N VAL A 126 5.29 -2.07 -6.12
CA VAL A 126 4.54 -2.88 -7.08
C VAL A 126 5.48 -3.72 -7.93
N LEU A 127 5.07 -4.93 -8.27
CA LEU A 127 5.80 -5.76 -9.22
C LEU A 127 5.95 -5.07 -10.57
N VAL A 128 7.10 -5.30 -11.17
CA VAL A 128 7.39 -5.05 -12.58
C VAL A 128 7.89 -6.35 -13.22
N GLU A 129 8.50 -6.26 -14.37
CA GLU A 129 9.00 -7.42 -15.10
C GLU A 129 10.04 -8.21 -14.29
N TYR A 130 10.19 -9.49 -14.59
CA TYR A 130 11.24 -10.38 -14.05
C TYR A 130 11.18 -10.61 -12.53
N GLY A 131 10.02 -10.44 -11.91
CA GLY A 131 9.84 -10.65 -10.48
C GLY A 131 10.55 -9.65 -9.58
N ILE A 132 10.93 -8.49 -10.12
CA ILE A 132 11.43 -7.37 -9.33
C ILE A 132 10.31 -6.36 -9.06
N THR A 133 10.51 -5.47 -8.10
CA THR A 133 9.59 -4.36 -7.81
C THR A 133 10.19 -3.02 -8.19
N ARG A 134 9.35 -2.00 -8.26
CA ARG A 134 9.73 -0.59 -8.24
C ARG A 134 8.99 0.11 -7.13
N PHE A 135 9.55 1.25 -6.71
CA PHE A 135 8.82 2.20 -5.91
C PHE A 135 8.26 3.33 -6.76
N MET A 136 7.12 3.87 -6.31
CA MET A 136 6.71 5.22 -6.60
C MET A 136 6.64 5.95 -5.26
N ALA A 137 7.56 6.87 -5.04
CA ALA A 137 7.62 7.68 -3.84
C ALA A 137 6.86 8.99 -4.07
N VAL A 138 5.93 9.31 -3.19
CA VAL A 138 5.06 10.48 -3.29
C VAL A 138 5.44 11.50 -2.22
N PHE A 139 5.57 12.76 -2.63
CA PHE A 139 6.00 13.87 -1.79
C PHE A 139 5.00 15.03 -1.91
N GLU A 140 4.43 15.48 -0.80
CA GLU A 140 3.46 16.58 -0.75
C GLU A 140 4.14 17.93 -0.42
N ALA A 141 4.84 18.02 0.70
CA ALA A 141 5.40 19.27 1.20
C ALA A 141 6.68 19.68 0.44
N GLN A 142 6.52 20.23 -0.73
CA GLN A 142 7.59 20.45 -1.73
C GLN A 142 8.74 21.34 -1.23
N ASP A 143 8.44 22.46 -0.55
CA ASP A 143 9.48 23.36 -0.06
C ASP A 143 10.31 22.73 1.05
N VAL A 144 9.67 21.95 1.91
CA VAL A 144 10.37 21.17 2.95
C VAL A 144 11.26 20.12 2.30
N LEU A 145 10.75 19.40 1.29
CA LEU A 145 11.52 18.40 0.58
C LEU A 145 12.71 19.00 -0.16
N ALA A 146 12.50 20.12 -0.88
CA ALA A 146 13.57 20.81 -1.61
C ALA A 146 14.71 21.30 -0.70
N SER A 147 14.38 21.66 0.54
CA SER A 147 15.38 22.11 1.53
C SER A 147 16.13 20.95 2.22
N THR A 148 15.52 19.78 2.32
CA THR A 148 16.05 18.64 3.10
C THR A 148 16.51 17.46 2.28
N THR A 149 16.06 17.33 1.03
CA THR A 149 16.32 16.17 0.16
C THR A 149 16.73 16.61 -1.24
N GLU A 150 18.01 16.88 -1.42
CA GLU A 150 18.54 17.32 -2.73
C GLU A 150 18.59 16.19 -3.76
N ARG A 151 18.89 14.95 -3.32
CA ARG A 151 19.11 13.80 -4.20
C ARG A 151 18.04 12.74 -3.98
N ILE A 152 17.31 12.39 -5.04
CA ILE A 152 16.32 11.30 -5.04
C ILE A 152 16.73 10.25 -6.07
N GLY A 153 16.64 8.99 -5.74
CA GLY A 153 16.85 7.89 -6.69
C GLY A 153 17.46 6.62 -6.11
N SER A 154 17.88 5.74 -7.02
CA SER A 154 18.02 5.94 -8.49
C SER A 154 16.64 5.92 -9.18
N ILE A 155 16.45 6.86 -10.11
CA ILE A 155 15.20 7.02 -10.86
C ILE A 155 15.07 5.94 -11.92
N ARG A 156 13.83 5.52 -12.22
CA ARG A 156 13.55 4.46 -13.19
C ARG A 156 12.39 4.80 -14.12
N SER A 157 12.23 3.90 -15.09
CA SER A 157 11.28 4.05 -16.19
C SER A 157 9.84 3.89 -15.73
N ALA A 158 8.95 4.68 -16.33
CA ALA A 158 7.51 4.60 -16.15
C ALA A 158 6.92 3.24 -16.56
N ARG A 159 5.80 2.89 -15.93
CA ARG A 159 4.89 1.82 -16.31
C ARG A 159 3.46 2.35 -16.30
N HIS A 160 2.62 1.86 -17.20
CA HIS A 160 1.26 2.41 -17.39
C HIS A 160 0.40 2.40 -16.13
N TYR A 161 0.46 1.35 -15.31
CA TYR A 161 -0.29 1.28 -14.06
C TYR A 161 0.21 2.26 -12.98
N TYR A 162 1.49 2.63 -12.99
CA TYR A 162 2.00 3.72 -12.14
C TYR A 162 1.54 5.11 -12.61
N VAL A 163 1.32 5.28 -13.92
CA VAL A 163 0.69 6.51 -14.45
C VAL A 163 -0.71 6.67 -13.85
N ASN A 164 -1.48 5.58 -13.77
CA ASN A 164 -2.82 5.61 -13.16
C ASN A 164 -2.76 5.96 -11.67
N LEU A 165 -1.80 5.41 -10.92
CA LEU A 165 -1.58 5.76 -9.52
C LEU A 165 -1.16 7.23 -9.33
N ALA A 166 -0.32 7.77 -10.21
CA ALA A 166 0.06 9.18 -10.16
C ALA A 166 -1.14 10.10 -10.47
N ASN A 167 -1.97 9.73 -11.44
CA ASN A 167 -3.19 10.48 -11.80
C ASN A 167 -4.25 10.45 -10.69
N GLU A 168 -4.36 9.34 -9.95
CA GLU A 168 -5.21 9.23 -8.76
C GLU A 168 -4.90 10.34 -7.74
N LEU A 169 -3.63 10.65 -7.57
CA LEU A 169 -3.13 11.68 -6.66
C LEU A 169 -3.11 13.09 -7.30
N ASP A 170 -3.45 13.22 -8.57
CA ASP A 170 -3.20 14.44 -9.35
C ASP A 170 -1.73 14.88 -9.29
N ALA A 171 -0.81 13.91 -9.17
CA ALA A 171 0.61 14.18 -8.98
C ALA A 171 1.30 14.58 -10.29
N VAL A 172 2.40 15.34 -10.17
CA VAL A 172 3.39 15.48 -11.25
C VAL A 172 4.20 14.19 -11.27
N TYR A 173 4.12 13.44 -12.38
CA TYR A 173 4.75 12.13 -12.50
C TYR A 173 6.21 12.24 -12.97
N VAL A 174 7.16 11.79 -12.17
CA VAL A 174 8.60 11.96 -12.42
C VAL A 174 9.26 10.62 -12.69
N HIS A 175 9.91 10.49 -13.86
CA HIS A 175 10.51 9.22 -14.28
C HIS A 175 11.70 9.42 -15.23
N PHE A 176 12.43 8.35 -15.53
CA PHE A 176 13.53 8.35 -16.48
C PHE A 176 13.27 7.29 -17.56
N GLY A 177 12.66 7.71 -18.66
CA GLY A 177 12.18 6.83 -19.71
C GLY A 177 10.94 6.04 -19.33
N GLY A 178 10.45 5.22 -20.25
CA GLY A 178 9.23 4.44 -20.06
C GLY A 178 9.09 3.31 -21.08
N THR A 179 8.08 2.45 -20.88
CA THR A 179 7.61 1.55 -21.93
C THR A 179 6.71 2.29 -22.90
N THR A 180 6.50 1.78 -24.11
CA THR A 180 5.50 2.33 -25.04
C THR A 180 4.13 2.41 -24.41
N PHE A 181 3.72 1.40 -23.66
CA PHE A 181 2.44 1.39 -22.90
C PHE A 181 2.34 2.53 -21.88
N ALA A 182 3.47 2.88 -21.22
CA ALA A 182 3.48 4.00 -20.29
C ALA A 182 3.35 5.34 -21.00
N TYR A 183 4.04 5.55 -22.11
CA TYR A 183 3.91 6.76 -22.92
C TYR A 183 2.52 6.91 -23.53
N ASP A 184 1.93 5.82 -24.02
CA ASP A 184 0.55 5.82 -24.51
C ASP A 184 -0.44 6.20 -23.39
N GLN A 185 -0.22 5.68 -22.17
CA GLN A 185 -1.05 6.02 -21.01
C GLN A 185 -0.86 7.50 -20.59
N ILE A 186 0.36 8.00 -20.49
CA ILE A 186 0.65 9.41 -20.19
C ILE A 186 -0.09 10.32 -21.17
N LYS A 187 0.02 10.01 -22.47
CA LYS A 187 -0.64 10.78 -23.52
C LYS A 187 -2.16 10.69 -23.46
N SER A 188 -2.73 9.50 -23.28
CA SER A 188 -4.20 9.28 -23.30
C SER A 188 -4.89 9.88 -22.07
N SER A 189 -4.24 9.85 -20.91
CA SER A 189 -4.75 10.43 -19.67
C SER A 189 -4.34 11.89 -19.44
N ASN A 190 -3.60 12.49 -20.37
CA ASN A 190 -3.07 13.86 -20.24
C ASN A 190 -2.30 14.07 -18.92
N THR A 191 -1.52 13.08 -18.53
CA THR A 191 -0.72 13.13 -17.30
C THR A 191 0.35 14.20 -17.42
N THR A 192 0.48 15.03 -16.39
CA THR A 192 1.64 15.92 -16.27
C THR A 192 2.85 15.12 -15.84
N ASP A 193 3.88 15.05 -16.69
CA ASP A 193 5.09 14.28 -16.37
C ASP A 193 6.39 15.07 -16.57
N VAL A 194 7.44 14.61 -15.91
CA VAL A 194 8.83 15.04 -16.06
C VAL A 194 9.67 13.83 -16.41
N ASP A 195 10.04 13.71 -17.69
CA ASP A 195 10.87 12.61 -18.19
C ASP A 195 12.33 13.05 -18.41
N GLY A 196 13.24 12.43 -17.67
CA GLY A 196 14.67 12.73 -17.79
C GLY A 196 15.34 12.23 -19.08
N ILE A 197 14.72 11.30 -19.85
CA ILE A 197 15.25 10.82 -21.14
C ILE A 197 14.81 11.69 -22.30
N MET A 198 13.52 11.99 -22.34
CA MET A 198 12.97 12.77 -23.46
C MET A 198 13.43 14.23 -23.43
N GLY A 199 14.10 14.64 -22.37
CA GLY A 199 14.52 16.02 -22.16
C GLY A 199 13.30 16.90 -21.87
N GLY A 200 13.30 18.13 -22.37
CA GLY A 200 12.23 19.07 -22.10
C GLY A 200 12.36 19.68 -20.70
N LEU A 201 11.21 19.84 -20.02
CA LEU A 201 11.18 20.48 -18.72
C LEU A 201 12.05 19.73 -17.72
N ALA A 202 12.96 20.44 -17.07
CA ALA A 202 13.84 19.93 -16.01
C ALA A 202 14.73 18.72 -16.37
N GLY A 203 14.94 18.39 -17.64
CA GLY A 203 15.82 17.28 -18.03
C GLY A 203 17.24 17.36 -17.43
N HIS A 204 17.76 18.58 -17.23
CA HIS A 204 19.06 18.83 -16.58
C HIS A 204 19.07 18.59 -15.05
N ALA A 205 17.91 18.39 -14.41
CA ALA A 205 17.83 18.00 -13.02
C ALA A 205 18.24 16.53 -12.79
N PHE A 206 18.29 15.72 -13.86
CA PHE A 206 18.70 14.34 -13.80
C PHE A 206 20.20 14.22 -14.06
N THR A 207 20.91 13.55 -13.15
CA THR A 207 22.35 13.32 -13.23
C THR A 207 22.67 11.84 -13.11
N ARG A 208 23.79 11.42 -13.69
CA ARG A 208 24.31 10.07 -13.51
C ARG A 208 25.45 10.06 -12.50
N ASP A 209 25.40 9.10 -11.60
CA ASP A 209 26.47 8.79 -10.67
C ASP A 209 27.37 7.73 -11.32
N GLU A 210 28.54 8.13 -11.78
CA GLU A 210 29.48 7.25 -12.49
C GLU A 210 30.09 6.14 -11.60
N SER A 211 29.94 6.27 -10.27
CA SER A 211 30.38 5.22 -9.34
C SER A 211 29.41 4.02 -9.29
N ILE A 212 28.20 4.18 -9.83
CA ILE A 212 27.17 3.15 -9.87
C ILE A 212 26.98 2.67 -11.30
N GLN A 213 26.89 1.35 -11.48
CA GLN A 213 26.71 0.76 -12.81
C GLN A 213 25.37 1.19 -13.46
N ALA A 214 25.47 1.70 -14.71
CA ALA A 214 24.27 1.92 -15.53
C ALA A 214 23.51 0.60 -15.76
N PRO A 215 22.17 0.63 -15.88
CA PRO A 215 21.26 1.77 -15.88
C PRO A 215 20.73 2.17 -14.48
N HIS A 216 21.41 1.82 -13.39
CA HIS A 216 20.94 1.97 -12.00
C HIS A 216 21.49 3.23 -11.31
N ASN A 217 21.97 4.20 -12.08
CA ASN A 217 22.80 5.31 -11.64
C ASN A 217 22.23 6.71 -11.93
N VAL A 218 20.95 6.82 -12.24
CA VAL A 218 20.31 8.12 -12.49
C VAL A 218 19.69 8.63 -11.20
N PHE A 219 20.01 9.88 -10.86
CA PHE A 219 19.46 10.57 -9.70
C PHE A 219 18.86 11.92 -10.09
N LEU A 220 17.84 12.31 -9.36
CA LEU A 220 17.14 13.58 -9.51
C LEU A 220 17.68 14.58 -8.48
N ASN A 221 18.02 15.80 -8.92
CA ASN A 221 18.09 16.93 -8.04
C ASN A 221 16.71 17.55 -7.93
N PHE A 222 16.04 17.33 -6.81
CA PHE A 222 14.64 17.68 -6.63
C PHE A 222 14.43 19.21 -6.67
N SER A 223 15.31 19.99 -6.03
CA SER A 223 15.20 21.46 -6.01
C SER A 223 15.32 22.06 -7.39
N VAL A 224 16.23 21.53 -8.23
CA VAL A 224 16.37 21.99 -9.61
C VAL A 224 15.12 21.70 -10.41
N MET A 225 14.58 20.46 -10.32
CA MET A 225 13.35 20.07 -11.00
C MET A 225 12.16 20.93 -10.55
N LEU A 226 11.97 21.10 -9.25
CA LEU A 226 10.88 21.87 -8.67
C LEU A 226 10.90 23.32 -9.18
N ASN A 227 12.06 23.97 -9.17
CA ASN A 227 12.20 25.35 -9.69
C ASN A 227 11.81 25.47 -11.16
N GLU A 228 12.13 24.47 -11.99
CA GLU A 228 11.75 24.49 -13.41
C GLU A 228 10.24 24.25 -13.59
N VAL A 229 9.66 23.32 -12.83
CA VAL A 229 8.21 23.06 -12.85
C VAL A 229 7.43 24.31 -12.43
N LEU A 230 7.81 24.97 -11.34
CA LEU A 230 7.14 26.17 -10.84
C LEU A 230 7.26 27.39 -11.79
N LYS A 231 8.34 27.48 -12.58
CA LYS A 231 8.50 28.52 -13.60
C LYS A 231 7.79 28.23 -14.92
N SER A 232 7.33 27.00 -15.11
CA SER A 232 6.68 26.57 -16.34
C SER A 232 5.21 26.99 -16.38
N SER A 233 4.53 26.67 -17.50
CA SER A 233 3.09 26.81 -17.63
C SER A 233 2.28 25.62 -17.12
N LEU A 234 2.91 24.65 -16.49
CA LEU A 234 2.22 23.49 -15.93
C LEU A 234 1.38 23.92 -14.73
N ARG A 235 0.20 23.32 -14.61
CA ARG A 235 -0.64 23.52 -13.44
C ARG A 235 0.09 23.03 -12.19
N SER A 236 0.28 23.92 -11.23
CA SER A 236 0.94 23.64 -9.95
C SER A 236 -0.04 23.39 -8.80
N GLU A 237 -1.27 23.90 -8.90
CA GLU A 237 -2.27 23.76 -7.85
C GLU A 237 -2.90 22.36 -7.84
N TRP A 238 -3.14 21.86 -6.64
CA TRP A 238 -3.72 20.53 -6.40
C TRP A 238 -5.26 20.62 -6.39
N GLU A 239 -5.90 19.94 -7.34
CA GLU A 239 -7.35 19.96 -7.52
C GLU A 239 -8.06 18.73 -6.92
N ARG A 240 -7.34 17.81 -6.27
CA ARG A 240 -7.94 16.64 -5.64
C ARG A 240 -8.30 16.89 -4.19
N ASP A 241 -9.37 16.22 -3.78
CA ASP A 241 -9.75 16.09 -2.39
C ASP A 241 -8.78 15.15 -1.62
N LYS A 242 -9.10 14.87 -0.36
CA LYS A 242 -8.32 13.96 0.47
C LYS A 242 -8.32 12.55 -0.13
N LEU A 243 -7.15 11.94 -0.24
CA LEU A 243 -7.02 10.52 -0.59
C LEU A 243 -7.50 9.62 0.54
N PHE A 244 -7.21 10.00 1.80
CA PHE A 244 -7.53 9.24 2.99
C PHE A 244 -8.41 10.04 3.95
N ARG A 245 -9.24 9.32 4.69
CA ARG A 245 -9.79 9.79 5.95
C ARG A 245 -8.81 9.46 7.07
N PHE A 246 -8.63 10.40 8.01
CA PHE A 246 -7.71 10.21 9.13
C PHE A 246 -8.49 10.15 10.43
N TYR A 247 -8.04 9.28 11.33
CA TYR A 247 -8.45 9.34 12.71
C TYR A 247 -7.99 10.66 13.35
N GLU A 248 -8.75 11.19 14.29
CA GLU A 248 -8.34 12.38 15.05
C GLU A 248 -7.25 12.03 16.08
N GLU A 249 -7.34 10.82 16.64
CA GLU A 249 -6.39 10.28 17.61
C GLU A 249 -5.79 8.98 17.10
N ASP A 250 -4.59 8.63 17.58
CA ASP A 250 -3.92 7.38 17.24
C ASP A 250 -4.77 6.18 17.67
N THR A 251 -5.29 5.45 16.70
CA THR A 251 -6.27 4.39 16.89
C THR A 251 -5.69 3.03 16.57
N THR A 252 -5.82 2.09 17.50
CA THR A 252 -5.48 0.67 17.26
C THR A 252 -6.73 -0.08 16.81
N PRO A 253 -6.73 -0.72 15.63
CA PRO A 253 -7.87 -1.49 15.16
C PRO A 253 -8.25 -2.60 16.14
N VAL A 254 -9.54 -2.82 16.33
CA VAL A 254 -10.09 -3.93 17.12
C VAL A 254 -10.37 -5.13 16.22
N ASN A 255 -10.39 -6.33 16.80
CA ASN A 255 -10.72 -7.60 16.10
C ASN A 255 -9.78 -7.96 14.93
N GLY A 256 -8.58 -7.36 14.88
CA GLY A 256 -7.55 -7.70 13.91
C GLY A 256 -6.63 -8.82 14.39
N GLN A 257 -5.81 -9.30 13.48
CA GLN A 257 -4.74 -10.26 13.82
C GLN A 257 -3.45 -9.52 14.18
N LYS A 258 -2.65 -10.15 15.04
CA LYS A 258 -1.34 -9.60 15.42
C LYS A 258 -0.44 -9.47 14.20
N ALA A 259 0.25 -8.33 14.09
CA ALA A 259 1.14 -7.98 12.98
C ALA A 259 2.35 -7.16 13.48
N ASP A 260 3.04 -7.66 14.53
CA ASP A 260 4.29 -7.03 15.00
C ASP A 260 5.38 -7.10 13.92
N LYS A 261 5.29 -8.08 13.01
CA LYS A 261 6.11 -8.16 11.82
C LYS A 261 5.24 -8.51 10.62
N VAL A 262 5.42 -7.76 9.54
CA VAL A 262 4.74 -7.96 8.26
C VAL A 262 5.76 -8.31 7.21
N THR A 263 5.71 -9.53 6.66
CA THR A 263 6.55 -9.95 5.53
C THR A 263 5.72 -9.90 4.26
N ILE A 264 6.26 -9.29 3.18
CA ILE A 264 5.61 -9.17 1.88
C ILE A 264 6.55 -9.74 0.82
N GLN A 265 6.35 -10.99 0.44
CA GLN A 265 7.21 -11.68 -0.52
C GLN A 265 6.68 -11.51 -1.94
N PHE A 266 7.14 -10.52 -2.69
CA PHE A 266 6.78 -10.31 -4.09
C PHE A 266 7.35 -11.38 -5.03
N SER A 267 8.54 -11.90 -4.69
CA SER A 267 9.22 -12.98 -5.44
C SER A 267 10.27 -13.64 -4.55
N GLU A 268 11.00 -14.62 -5.09
CA GLU A 268 12.13 -15.24 -4.37
C GLU A 268 13.24 -14.22 -4.00
N SER A 269 13.45 -13.21 -4.86
CA SER A 269 14.50 -12.21 -4.67
C SER A 269 14.04 -10.92 -3.99
N VAL A 270 12.73 -10.66 -3.94
CA VAL A 270 12.14 -9.44 -3.36
C VAL A 270 11.19 -9.83 -2.23
N ARG A 271 11.71 -9.76 -1.02
CA ARG A 271 11.00 -10.14 0.20
C ARG A 271 11.23 -9.11 1.32
N PRO A 272 10.70 -7.89 1.18
CA PRO A 272 10.75 -6.92 2.27
C PRO A 272 9.94 -7.41 3.47
N TYR A 273 10.34 -6.91 4.66
CA TYR A 273 9.55 -7.05 5.85
C TYR A 273 9.61 -5.77 6.68
N LEU A 274 8.56 -5.55 7.46
CA LEU A 274 8.41 -4.39 8.31
C LEU A 274 8.18 -4.87 9.75
N ILE A 275 8.87 -4.23 10.70
CA ILE A 275 8.79 -4.56 12.13
C ILE A 275 8.19 -3.38 12.88
N TYR A 276 7.13 -3.64 13.65
CA TYR A 276 6.48 -2.66 14.50
C TYR A 276 7.36 -2.31 15.70
N ASN A 277 7.60 -1.03 15.88
CA ASN A 277 8.24 -0.49 17.07
C ASN A 277 7.18 0.15 17.96
N LYS A 278 6.94 -0.43 19.14
CA LYS A 278 5.93 0.04 20.10
C LYS A 278 6.24 1.40 20.70
N GLU A 279 7.52 1.81 20.77
CA GLU A 279 7.91 3.09 21.33
C GLU A 279 7.63 4.25 20.37
N SER A 280 7.90 4.06 19.08
CA SER A 280 7.60 5.08 18.06
C SER A 280 6.19 4.97 17.48
N GLY A 281 5.52 3.81 17.63
CA GLY A 281 4.23 3.54 17.01
C GLY A 281 4.30 3.34 15.49
N GLU A 282 5.47 3.07 14.93
CA GLU A 282 5.72 2.95 13.50
C GLU A 282 6.35 1.61 13.14
N TYR A 283 6.23 1.24 11.86
CA TYR A 283 6.87 0.07 11.25
C TYR A 283 8.18 0.47 10.60
N THR A 284 9.27 -0.17 10.99
CA THR A 284 10.58 -0.02 10.37
C THR A 284 10.77 -1.04 9.25
N ARG A 285 11.14 -0.57 8.06
CA ARG A 285 11.29 -1.40 6.86
C ARG A 285 12.68 -2.00 6.72
N TYR A 286 12.72 -3.27 6.30
CA TYR A 286 13.91 -4.03 5.95
C TYR A 286 13.81 -4.52 4.50
N GLN A 287 14.94 -4.49 3.79
CA GLN A 287 15.05 -4.93 2.40
C GLN A 287 16.34 -5.71 2.21
N PHE A 288 16.30 -6.79 1.46
CA PHE A 288 17.44 -7.67 1.19
C PHE A 288 18.18 -8.16 2.44
N GLY A 289 17.44 -8.34 3.54
CA GLY A 289 17.95 -8.84 4.83
C GLY A 289 18.63 -7.77 5.72
N VAL A 290 18.61 -6.50 5.31
CA VAL A 290 19.22 -5.39 6.08
C VAL A 290 18.19 -4.28 6.35
N LEU A 291 18.45 -3.48 7.37
CA LEU A 291 17.67 -2.27 7.65
C LEU A 291 17.71 -1.33 6.44
N HIS A 292 16.53 -0.94 5.97
CA HIS A 292 16.41 -0.03 4.84
C HIS A 292 16.57 1.42 5.33
N LYS A 293 17.70 2.02 5.03
CA LYS A 293 18.03 3.40 5.40
C LYS A 293 18.10 4.30 4.17
N ASP A 294 17.84 5.57 4.39
CA ASP A 294 18.07 6.62 3.40
C ASP A 294 19.52 7.13 3.52
N PRO A 295 20.37 6.99 2.48
CA PRO A 295 21.75 7.44 2.55
C PRO A 295 21.92 8.96 2.66
N ASN A 296 20.88 9.77 2.37
CA ASN A 296 20.96 11.21 2.52
C ASN A 296 21.09 11.66 3.98
N ASN A 297 20.52 10.89 4.92
CA ASN A 297 20.44 11.29 6.34
C ASN A 297 20.65 10.12 7.31
N ASP A 298 20.95 8.92 6.83
CA ASP A 298 21.10 7.67 7.59
C ASP A 298 19.87 7.27 8.41
N GLN A 299 18.68 7.84 8.13
CA GLN A 299 17.46 7.49 8.81
C GLN A 299 16.84 6.21 8.26
N PRO A 300 16.24 5.35 9.11
CA PRO A 300 15.47 4.21 8.65
C PRO A 300 14.21 4.67 7.93
N LEU A 301 13.74 3.86 6.98
CA LEU A 301 12.41 4.05 6.41
C LEU A 301 11.37 3.51 7.39
N THR A 302 10.50 4.41 7.85
CA THR A 302 9.42 4.09 8.79
C THR A 302 8.07 4.53 8.24
N PHE A 303 7.03 3.79 8.61
CA PHE A 303 5.65 4.02 8.19
C PHE A 303 4.69 3.77 9.36
N LYS A 304 3.74 4.68 9.53
CA LYS A 304 2.65 4.51 10.48
C LYS A 304 1.63 3.48 10.01
N ASN A 305 1.39 3.49 8.71
CA ASN A 305 0.37 2.69 8.05
C ASN A 305 1.00 1.79 7.00
N ILE A 306 0.48 0.57 6.89
CA ILE A 306 0.76 -0.34 5.78
C ILE A 306 -0.58 -0.72 5.17
N ILE A 307 -0.69 -0.63 3.84
CA ILE A 307 -1.81 -1.16 3.08
C ILE A 307 -1.28 -2.24 2.15
N VAL A 308 -1.82 -3.44 2.23
CA VAL A 308 -1.62 -4.48 1.22
C VAL A 308 -2.89 -4.53 0.39
N GLN A 309 -2.79 -4.14 -0.87
CA GLN A 309 -3.88 -4.12 -1.83
C GLN A 309 -3.71 -5.28 -2.80
N TYR A 310 -4.55 -6.30 -2.72
CA TYR A 310 -4.55 -7.41 -3.67
C TYR A 310 -5.18 -6.96 -4.98
N ALA A 311 -4.43 -7.10 -6.07
CA ALA A 311 -4.90 -6.76 -7.40
C ALA A 311 -4.46 -7.82 -8.41
N LYS A 312 -5.22 -8.02 -9.47
CA LYS A 312 -4.90 -8.97 -10.50
C LYS A 312 -3.71 -8.50 -11.32
N HIS A 313 -2.67 -9.34 -11.39
CA HIS A 313 -1.51 -9.16 -12.22
C HIS A 313 -1.63 -10.07 -13.43
N ALA A 314 -1.36 -9.55 -14.63
CA ALA A 314 -1.50 -10.30 -15.88
C ALA A 314 -0.36 -9.97 -16.87
N PRO A 315 -0.02 -10.86 -17.80
CA PRO A 315 0.85 -10.50 -18.91
C PRO A 315 0.25 -9.39 -19.79
N LYS A 316 1.00 -8.34 -20.06
CA LYS A 316 0.66 -7.30 -21.06
C LYS A 316 1.25 -7.63 -22.41
N SER A 317 2.45 -8.25 -22.41
CA SER A 317 3.16 -8.77 -23.56
C SER A 317 4.12 -9.87 -23.11
N ASN A 318 4.98 -10.39 -24.01
CA ASN A 318 6.00 -11.38 -23.64
C ASN A 318 7.00 -10.87 -22.58
N GLU A 319 7.19 -9.54 -22.47
CA GLU A 319 8.19 -8.91 -21.57
C GLU A 319 7.57 -8.09 -20.46
N TYR A 320 6.31 -7.67 -20.59
CA TYR A 320 5.69 -6.71 -19.68
C TYR A 320 4.43 -7.28 -19.02
N ILE A 321 4.20 -6.82 -17.79
CA ILE A 321 2.97 -7.11 -17.04
C ILE A 321 2.05 -5.90 -17.01
N THR A 322 0.78 -6.14 -16.75
CA THR A 322 -0.22 -5.14 -16.36
C THR A 322 -0.80 -5.50 -15.00
N ILE A 323 -1.32 -4.49 -14.33
CA ILE A 323 -2.06 -4.64 -13.08
C ILE A 323 -3.43 -4.04 -13.32
N GLU A 324 -4.47 -4.82 -13.07
CA GLU A 324 -5.85 -4.38 -13.26
C GLU A 324 -6.26 -3.50 -12.08
N LEU A 325 -6.23 -2.19 -12.30
CA LEU A 325 -6.58 -1.17 -11.31
C LEU A 325 -7.76 -0.30 -11.76
N ASP A 326 -7.99 -0.18 -13.07
CA ASP A 326 -9.04 0.67 -13.61
C ASP A 326 -10.40 0.02 -13.44
N ASP A 327 -11.40 0.76 -12.89
CA ASP A 327 -12.75 0.30 -12.59
C ASP A 327 -12.78 -1.01 -11.78
N ALA A 328 -11.74 -1.25 -10.97
CA ALA A 328 -11.51 -2.49 -10.26
C ALA A 328 -11.86 -2.36 -8.77
N GLU A 329 -12.16 -3.50 -8.17
CA GLU A 329 -12.30 -3.66 -6.71
C GLU A 329 -11.57 -4.93 -6.27
N GLY A 330 -11.23 -4.99 -5.01
CA GLY A 330 -10.58 -6.16 -4.41
C GLY A 330 -10.51 -6.04 -2.89
N ASP A 331 -9.91 -7.02 -2.30
CA ASP A 331 -9.64 -7.07 -0.87
C ASP A 331 -8.18 -6.76 -0.55
N GLY A 332 -7.88 -6.64 0.73
CA GLY A 332 -6.54 -6.34 1.21
C GLY A 332 -6.44 -6.34 2.72
N TYR A 333 -5.39 -5.71 3.21
CA TYR A 333 -5.19 -5.50 4.63
C TYR A 333 -4.76 -4.05 4.91
N TYR A 334 -5.34 -3.47 5.95
CA TYR A 334 -4.82 -2.28 6.61
C TYR A 334 -4.10 -2.70 7.90
N ILE A 335 -2.87 -2.23 8.07
CA ILE A 335 -2.01 -2.62 9.17
C ILE A 335 -1.46 -1.35 9.84
N THR A 336 -1.68 -1.22 11.14
CA THR A 336 -1.20 -0.13 11.98
C THR A 336 -1.12 -0.60 13.44
N ASN A 337 -0.28 0.00 14.25
CA ASN A 337 -0.18 -0.26 15.70
C ASN A 337 -0.03 -1.76 16.07
N GLY A 338 0.67 -2.54 15.24
CA GLY A 338 0.89 -3.97 15.47
C GLY A 338 -0.31 -4.86 15.14
N ILE A 339 -1.36 -4.33 14.51
CA ILE A 339 -2.61 -5.03 14.18
C ILE A 339 -2.91 -4.92 12.70
N ALA A 340 -3.31 -6.03 12.07
CA ALA A 340 -3.80 -6.11 10.70
C ALA A 340 -5.29 -6.43 10.69
N ILE A 341 -6.06 -5.64 9.94
CA ILE A 341 -7.49 -5.88 9.67
C ILE A 341 -7.72 -6.06 8.18
N PRO A 342 -8.66 -6.95 7.77
CA PRO A 342 -9.05 -7.05 6.37
C PRO A 342 -9.81 -5.81 5.93
N ILE A 343 -9.61 -5.42 4.67
CA ILE A 343 -10.26 -4.29 4.03
C ILE A 343 -10.73 -4.65 2.62
N VAL A 344 -11.60 -3.82 2.07
CA VAL A 344 -11.97 -3.82 0.65
C VAL A 344 -11.51 -2.50 0.04
N TRP A 345 -10.95 -2.57 -1.17
CA TRP A 345 -10.65 -1.37 -1.94
C TRP A 345 -11.50 -1.33 -3.22
N LYS A 346 -11.88 -0.11 -3.62
CA LYS A 346 -12.66 0.13 -4.83
C LYS A 346 -12.17 1.38 -5.52
N ARG A 347 -12.10 1.36 -6.85
CA ARG A 347 -11.86 2.54 -7.65
C ARG A 347 -13.18 3.10 -8.17
N ASN A 348 -13.35 4.41 -8.06
CA ASN A 348 -14.52 5.06 -8.61
C ASN A 348 -14.39 5.24 -10.13
N GLU A 349 -15.50 5.07 -10.86
CA GLU A 349 -15.55 5.15 -12.32
C GLU A 349 -15.26 6.57 -12.84
N THR A 350 -15.51 7.60 -12.05
CA THR A 350 -15.47 8.99 -12.51
C THR A 350 -14.04 9.55 -12.54
N ARG A 351 -13.24 9.26 -11.51
CA ARG A 351 -11.90 9.84 -11.31
C ARG A 351 -10.81 8.80 -11.17
N ASN A 352 -11.16 7.52 -11.19
CA ASN A 352 -10.29 6.38 -10.95
C ASN A 352 -9.52 6.47 -9.61
N GLU A 353 -10.16 7.07 -8.59
CA GLU A 353 -9.63 7.22 -7.24
C GLU A 353 -9.89 5.94 -6.45
N CYS A 354 -8.88 5.47 -5.71
CA CYS A 354 -8.99 4.31 -4.84
C CYS A 354 -9.52 4.72 -3.46
N HIS A 355 -10.59 4.08 -3.04
CA HIS A 355 -11.16 4.21 -1.71
C HIS A 355 -11.07 2.87 -0.98
N TYR A 356 -10.83 2.94 0.32
CA TYR A 356 -10.71 1.77 1.19
C TYR A 356 -11.90 1.72 2.14
N TYR A 357 -12.39 0.51 2.41
CA TYR A 357 -13.56 0.25 3.25
C TYR A 357 -13.27 -0.88 4.23
N ASP A 358 -13.93 -0.86 5.39
CA ASP A 358 -14.02 -2.03 6.26
C ASP A 358 -14.95 -3.10 5.66
N LEU A 359 -15.08 -4.25 6.32
CA LEU A 359 -15.95 -5.34 5.84
C LEU A 359 -17.44 -5.04 5.99
N GLU A 360 -17.83 -4.03 6.78
CA GLU A 360 -19.17 -3.52 6.94
C GLU A 360 -19.54 -2.52 5.84
N GLY A 361 -18.57 -2.08 5.03
CA GLY A 361 -18.75 -1.12 3.93
C GLY A 361 -18.63 0.34 4.35
N ASN A 362 -18.13 0.63 5.54
CA ASN A 362 -17.79 2.00 5.95
C ASN A 362 -16.45 2.39 5.38
N GLU A 363 -16.32 3.64 4.94
CA GLU A 363 -15.05 4.15 4.44
C GLU A 363 -13.98 4.14 5.56
N LEU A 364 -12.83 3.54 5.25
CA LEU A 364 -11.73 3.34 6.19
C LEU A 364 -11.10 4.69 6.60
N SER A 365 -10.93 4.89 7.90
CA SER A 365 -10.03 5.90 8.42
C SER A 365 -8.68 5.26 8.74
N ILE A 366 -7.58 5.96 8.44
CA ILE A 366 -6.22 5.52 8.76
C ILE A 366 -5.57 6.43 9.81
N ASN A 367 -4.54 5.97 10.47
CA ASN A 367 -3.79 6.79 11.43
C ASN A 367 -2.98 7.89 10.72
N ILE A 368 -2.83 9.02 11.41
CA ILE A 368 -1.98 10.12 10.94
C ILE A 368 -0.53 9.65 10.84
N GLY A 369 0.10 9.83 9.68
CA GLY A 369 1.49 9.46 9.41
C GLY A 369 1.70 8.89 8.01
N LYS A 370 2.94 8.54 7.71
CA LYS A 370 3.36 7.99 6.42
C LYS A 370 2.75 6.64 6.15
N THR A 371 2.47 6.36 4.86
CA THR A 371 1.84 5.11 4.43
C THR A 371 2.71 4.36 3.42
N TYR A 372 2.94 3.07 3.67
CA TYR A 372 3.49 2.13 2.70
C TYR A 372 2.36 1.33 2.07
N ILE A 373 2.28 1.33 0.72
CA ILE A 373 1.23 0.63 -0.04
C ILE A 373 1.87 -0.42 -0.94
N ALA A 374 1.62 -1.68 -0.64
CA ALA A 374 2.01 -2.80 -1.48
C ALA A 374 0.83 -3.20 -2.37
N ILE A 375 0.93 -2.94 -3.69
CA ILE A 375 -0.01 -3.52 -4.64
C ILE A 375 0.49 -4.90 -5.02
N TYR A 376 -0.24 -5.92 -4.58
CA TYR A 376 0.25 -7.28 -4.47
C TYR A 376 -0.58 -8.25 -5.33
N PRO A 377 0.05 -9.26 -5.97
CA PRO A 377 -0.68 -10.23 -6.78
C PRO A 377 -1.75 -10.97 -5.98
N ASP A 378 -2.98 -11.00 -6.50
CA ASP A 378 -4.13 -11.66 -5.86
C ASP A 378 -4.05 -13.19 -5.91
N ASP A 379 -3.27 -13.74 -6.82
CA ASP A 379 -3.00 -15.18 -6.99
C ASP A 379 -1.84 -15.71 -6.14
N TYR A 380 -1.11 -14.83 -5.41
CA TYR A 380 0.04 -15.23 -4.57
C TYR A 380 -0.09 -14.78 -3.10
N ARG A 381 -1.29 -14.84 -2.53
CA ARG A 381 -1.62 -14.30 -1.18
C ARG A 381 -0.77 -14.87 -0.04
N GLY A 382 -0.29 -16.11 -0.16
CA GLY A 382 0.58 -16.74 0.83
C GLY A 382 1.94 -16.08 1.02
N GLY A 383 2.32 -15.13 0.16
CA GLY A 383 3.53 -14.33 0.31
C GLY A 383 3.40 -13.18 1.31
N VAL A 384 2.19 -12.86 1.78
CA VAL A 384 1.94 -11.89 2.85
C VAL A 384 1.74 -12.64 4.16
N VAL A 385 2.64 -12.40 5.13
CA VAL A 385 2.65 -13.12 6.41
C VAL A 385 2.73 -12.11 7.56
N PHE A 386 1.88 -12.32 8.56
CA PHE A 386 1.86 -11.56 9.81
C PHE A 386 2.37 -12.43 10.97
N GLU A 387 3.23 -11.83 11.82
CA GLU A 387 3.85 -12.50 13.00
C GLU A 387 3.69 -11.63 14.25
#